data_063299366fb4d455fd91f848d363e121
#
_entry.id   063299366fb4d455fd91f848d363e121
#
_cell.length_a   1.000
_cell.length_b   1.000
_cell.length_c   1.000
_cell.angle_alpha   90.00
_cell.angle_beta   90.00
_cell.angle_gamma   90.00
#
_symmetry.space_group_name_H-M   'P 1'
#
loop_
_entity.id
_entity.type
_entity.pdbx_description
1 polymer ?
#
loop_
_entity_poly.entity_id
_entity_poly.type
_entity_poly.pdbx_seq_one_letter_code
_entity_poly.pdbx_strand_id
1 'polypeptide(L)'
;MEIITVMHTARSATIEIRDGGRHFTRSPYRVVVNGQEVMTTEKVITSLFGLKPQTAYQVEIYDGDRLLGSTAFTTEYEFVTLDVTRFGAKGDGLQDDTHFIQAAIMACPENSRIYIPAGTYRITSLFLKSHIRLELEEGAELKAFKDREKFPIFPAMLESYDEQDEYNLGTWEGNPLPMFSGIICGVNVEDVIIYGQGTINGNASKADWWDNPKVMRTAFRPRLFFISHCKDITLQGVRFCNSPSWTLHPYFSNQLRFVGLVVENPADSPNTDGLDPESCKDVEILGVRFSLGDDCIAVKSGKIYMGRKHKTPSENIHIRQCLMENGHGAVTLGSEMAGGVVNLTVEDCIFRHTDRGLRIKTRRGRGKDAILSNITFRNLTLDHVMTPLVVNAFYFCDPDGKTRYVQSRDPYPVDERTPVIRKMTFENMTCTNCHVAAAYFDGLPEQKIEEIVLKNITISYAENPKCDVPAMSEGVEKSSRRGMFVRNVSHLVLDHVSISGQEGEPLETIGVDKVEVRE
;
A
#
# COMPACT_ATOMS: atom_id res chain seq x y z
N MET A 1 23.06 -19.01 -6.82
CA MET A 1 21.97 -18.06 -6.56
C MET A 1 21.72 -18.01 -5.06
N GLU A 2 21.44 -16.85 -4.51
CA GLU A 2 21.16 -16.70 -3.07
C GLU A 2 19.68 -16.95 -2.81
N ILE A 3 19.36 -17.78 -1.81
CA ILE A 3 18.00 -18.04 -1.32
C ILE A 3 17.97 -17.66 0.15
N ILE A 4 17.06 -16.76 0.50
CA ILE A 4 16.97 -16.21 1.86
C ILE A 4 15.64 -16.60 2.49
N THR A 5 15.67 -17.08 3.72
CA THR A 5 14.45 -17.18 4.54
C THR A 5 14.10 -15.79 5.07
N VAL A 6 13.02 -15.20 4.58
CA VAL A 6 12.55 -13.86 4.96
C VAL A 6 11.85 -13.89 6.31
N MET A 7 11.02 -14.91 6.51
CA MET A 7 10.30 -15.15 7.76
C MET A 7 9.85 -16.60 7.86
N HIS A 8 9.60 -17.04 9.05
CA HIS A 8 8.90 -18.31 9.33
C HIS A 8 8.05 -18.18 10.59
N THR A 9 7.05 -19.03 10.70
CA THR A 9 6.16 -19.21 11.86
C THR A 9 6.17 -20.69 12.24
N ALA A 10 5.26 -21.11 13.08
CA ALA A 10 5.05 -22.54 13.36
C ALA A 10 4.54 -23.33 12.13
N ARG A 11 3.84 -22.67 11.19
CA ARG A 11 3.12 -23.33 10.10
C ARG A 11 3.42 -22.81 8.70
N SER A 12 4.21 -21.77 8.58
CA SER A 12 4.53 -21.15 7.29
C SER A 12 5.96 -20.67 7.24
N ALA A 13 6.46 -20.45 6.01
CA ALA A 13 7.70 -19.73 5.78
C ALA A 13 7.61 -18.96 4.46
N THR A 14 8.35 -17.87 4.36
CA THR A 14 8.55 -17.15 3.10
C THR A 14 10.02 -17.09 2.77
N ILE A 15 10.34 -17.40 1.52
CA ILE A 15 11.68 -17.31 0.97
C ILE A 15 11.76 -16.24 -0.11
N GLU A 16 12.94 -15.64 -0.26
CA GLU A 16 13.29 -14.75 -1.35
C GLU A 16 14.30 -15.43 -2.27
N ILE A 17 13.99 -15.50 -3.57
CA ILE A 17 14.81 -16.08 -4.62
C ILE A 17 15.54 -14.94 -5.34
N ARG A 18 16.83 -14.72 -5.05
CA ARG A 18 17.62 -13.62 -5.61
C ARG A 18 18.26 -14.01 -6.94
N ASP A 19 17.45 -14.08 -7.98
CA ASP A 19 17.92 -14.35 -9.35
C ASP A 19 18.12 -13.06 -10.19
N GLY A 20 17.87 -11.89 -9.61
CA GLY A 20 17.86 -10.58 -10.26
C GLY A 20 16.54 -10.25 -10.97
N GLY A 21 15.51 -11.09 -10.79
CA GLY A 21 14.14 -10.75 -11.09
C GLY A 21 13.60 -9.71 -10.10
N ARG A 22 12.46 -9.10 -10.44
CA ARG A 22 11.79 -8.11 -9.57
C ARG A 22 10.66 -8.82 -8.80
N HIS A 23 9.44 -8.72 -9.27
CA HIS A 23 8.33 -9.52 -8.70
C HIS A 23 8.34 -10.96 -9.19
N PHE A 24 8.62 -11.13 -10.50
CA PHE A 24 8.74 -12.45 -11.12
C PHE A 24 10.20 -12.89 -11.16
N THR A 25 10.43 -14.19 -10.98
CA THR A 25 11.71 -14.84 -11.26
C THR A 25 12.02 -14.82 -12.77
N ARG A 26 13.28 -14.99 -13.13
CA ARG A 26 13.70 -15.02 -14.55
C ARG A 26 13.18 -16.22 -15.31
N SER A 27 12.89 -17.31 -14.61
CA SER A 27 12.32 -18.55 -15.13
C SER A 27 11.45 -19.20 -14.07
N PRO A 28 10.51 -20.08 -14.42
CA PRO A 28 9.82 -20.93 -13.45
C PRO A 28 10.83 -21.84 -12.74
N TYR A 29 10.81 -21.91 -11.42
CA TYR A 29 11.70 -22.74 -10.61
C TYR A 29 10.92 -23.76 -9.78
N ARG A 30 11.46 -25.00 -9.71
CA ARG A 30 10.93 -26.04 -8.82
C ARG A 30 11.40 -25.78 -7.39
N VAL A 31 10.48 -25.85 -6.46
CA VAL A 31 10.73 -25.73 -5.02
C VAL A 31 10.67 -27.11 -4.38
N VAL A 32 11.76 -27.55 -3.81
CA VAL A 32 11.91 -28.85 -3.15
C VAL A 32 12.11 -28.61 -1.66
N VAL A 33 11.32 -29.26 -0.83
CA VAL A 33 11.36 -29.15 0.62
C VAL A 33 11.65 -30.52 1.22
N ASN A 34 12.74 -30.64 1.96
CA ASN A 34 13.22 -31.90 2.54
C ASN A 34 13.26 -33.07 1.52
N GLY A 35 13.73 -32.77 0.29
CA GLY A 35 13.84 -33.76 -0.78
C GLY A 35 12.54 -34.05 -1.54
N GLN A 36 11.44 -33.42 -1.20
CA GLN A 36 10.15 -33.55 -1.88
C GLN A 36 9.82 -32.28 -2.66
N GLU A 37 9.51 -32.41 -3.96
CA GLU A 37 8.96 -31.30 -4.74
C GLU A 37 7.57 -30.91 -4.22
N VAL A 38 7.39 -29.62 -3.87
CA VAL A 38 6.14 -29.12 -3.32
C VAL A 38 5.39 -28.19 -4.27
N MET A 39 6.10 -27.46 -5.13
CA MET A 39 5.52 -26.53 -6.09
C MET A 39 6.51 -26.06 -7.14
N THR A 40 6.00 -25.46 -8.21
CA THR A 40 6.77 -24.60 -9.11
C THR A 40 6.40 -23.14 -8.82
N THR A 41 7.38 -22.25 -8.82
CA THR A 41 7.15 -20.81 -8.59
C THR A 41 7.75 -19.96 -9.70
N GLU A 42 7.04 -18.87 -10.02
CA GLU A 42 7.53 -17.76 -10.85
C GLU A 42 7.68 -16.48 -10.04
N LYS A 43 7.59 -16.57 -8.70
CA LYS A 43 7.66 -15.41 -7.81
C LYS A 43 8.99 -15.37 -7.06
N VAL A 44 9.61 -14.19 -7.05
CA VAL A 44 10.80 -13.93 -6.22
C VAL A 44 10.50 -14.16 -4.74
N ILE A 45 9.32 -13.72 -4.28
CA ILE A 45 8.84 -13.94 -2.91
C ILE A 45 7.84 -15.07 -2.92
N THR A 46 8.25 -16.20 -2.37
CA THR A 46 7.47 -17.44 -2.37
C THR A 46 7.22 -17.92 -0.95
N SER A 47 5.96 -18.15 -0.62
CA SER A 47 5.54 -18.63 0.70
C SER A 47 5.19 -20.11 0.67
N LEU A 48 5.55 -20.81 1.74
CA LEU A 48 5.24 -22.21 2.04
C LEU A 48 4.27 -22.25 3.21
N PHE A 49 3.23 -23.06 3.12
CA PHE A 49 2.20 -23.23 4.14
C PHE A 49 2.05 -24.70 4.54
N GLY A 50 1.29 -24.96 5.62
CA GLY A 50 1.03 -26.33 6.09
C GLY A 50 2.25 -27.01 6.69
N LEU A 51 3.25 -26.26 7.13
CA LEU A 51 4.43 -26.79 7.79
C LEU A 51 4.10 -27.36 9.19
N LYS A 52 4.97 -28.22 9.71
CA LYS A 52 4.83 -28.75 11.07
C LYS A 52 5.62 -27.88 12.05
N PRO A 53 5.09 -27.62 13.26
CA PRO A 53 5.83 -26.91 14.30
C PRO A 53 7.12 -27.63 14.73
N GLN A 54 8.10 -26.86 15.20
CA GLN A 54 9.39 -27.34 15.72
C GLN A 54 10.11 -28.34 14.79
N THR A 55 10.00 -28.11 13.48
CA THR A 55 10.53 -29.01 12.48
C THR A 55 11.57 -28.29 11.61
N ALA A 56 12.71 -28.92 11.41
CA ALA A 56 13.76 -28.43 10.51
C ALA A 56 13.37 -28.67 9.04
N TYR A 57 13.53 -27.62 8.23
CA TYR A 57 13.26 -27.64 6.81
C TYR A 57 14.48 -27.19 6.02
N GLN A 58 14.80 -27.97 4.98
CA GLN A 58 15.74 -27.62 3.91
C GLN A 58 14.91 -27.27 2.68
N VAL A 59 15.06 -26.07 2.16
CA VAL A 59 14.40 -25.62 0.93
C VAL A 59 15.43 -25.45 -0.15
N GLU A 60 15.22 -26.10 -1.28
CA GLU A 60 16.11 -26.11 -2.44
C GLU A 60 15.36 -25.61 -3.68
N ILE A 61 16.03 -24.82 -4.50
CA ILE A 61 15.47 -24.24 -5.73
C ILE A 61 16.21 -24.82 -6.92
N TYR A 62 15.44 -25.35 -7.88
CA TYR A 62 15.96 -26.00 -9.08
C TYR A 62 15.47 -25.35 -10.37
N ASP A 63 16.34 -25.29 -11.36
CA ASP A 63 16.03 -25.03 -12.76
C ASP A 63 16.25 -26.34 -13.54
N GLY A 64 15.17 -27.01 -13.96
CA GLY A 64 15.26 -28.41 -14.41
C GLY A 64 15.85 -29.30 -13.32
N ASP A 65 16.98 -29.97 -13.61
CA ASP A 65 17.69 -30.83 -12.66
C ASP A 65 18.86 -30.11 -11.96
N ARG A 66 19.07 -28.83 -12.26
CA ARG A 66 20.19 -28.07 -11.72
C ARG A 66 19.76 -27.37 -10.42
N LEU A 67 20.43 -27.70 -9.31
CA LEU A 67 20.31 -26.97 -8.06
C LEU A 67 20.91 -25.57 -8.22
N LEU A 68 20.11 -24.54 -7.92
CA LEU A 68 20.49 -23.14 -8.00
C LEU A 68 20.91 -22.55 -6.65
N GLY A 69 20.31 -23.01 -5.58
CA GLY A 69 20.59 -22.55 -4.22
C GLY A 69 19.65 -23.18 -3.21
N SER A 70 19.94 -22.97 -1.94
CA SER A 70 19.13 -23.50 -0.84
C SER A 70 19.17 -22.60 0.37
N THR A 71 18.18 -22.77 1.25
CA THR A 71 18.11 -22.18 2.59
C THR A 71 17.55 -23.20 3.56
N ALA A 72 17.77 -22.98 4.86
CA ALA A 72 17.23 -23.84 5.91
C ALA A 72 16.72 -23.00 7.07
N PHE A 73 15.67 -23.50 7.72
CA PHE A 73 15.10 -22.91 8.93
C PHE A 73 14.45 -23.99 9.80
N THR A 74 14.14 -23.63 11.04
CA THR A 74 13.32 -24.45 11.93
C THR A 74 12.08 -23.68 12.30
N THR A 75 10.90 -24.27 12.08
CA THR A 75 9.62 -23.67 12.42
C THR A 75 9.46 -23.45 13.94
N GLU A 76 8.67 -22.47 14.31
CA GLU A 76 8.43 -22.08 15.69
C GLU A 76 7.59 -23.13 16.46
N TYR A 77 7.53 -22.96 17.76
CA TYR A 77 6.66 -23.73 18.65
C TYR A 77 5.19 -23.34 18.45
N GLU A 78 4.30 -24.33 18.55
CA GLU A 78 2.85 -24.14 18.64
C GLU A 78 2.30 -24.95 19.80
N PHE A 79 1.54 -24.30 20.68
CA PHE A 79 0.96 -24.96 21.86
C PHE A 79 -0.31 -25.74 21.49
N VAL A 80 -1.32 -25.08 20.87
CA VAL A 80 -2.58 -25.69 20.49
C VAL A 80 -3.18 -25.05 19.25
N THR A 81 -3.98 -25.82 18.50
CA THR A 81 -4.79 -25.32 17.40
C THR A 81 -6.26 -25.23 17.82
N LEU A 82 -6.86 -24.05 17.68
CA LEU A 82 -8.28 -23.82 17.87
C LEU A 82 -8.96 -23.79 16.49
N ASP A 83 -9.62 -24.86 16.13
CA ASP A 83 -10.43 -24.96 14.91
C ASP A 83 -11.78 -24.27 15.16
N VAL A 84 -12.11 -23.24 14.36
CA VAL A 84 -13.33 -22.43 14.53
C VAL A 84 -14.61 -23.25 14.40
N THR A 85 -14.59 -24.36 13.68
CA THR A 85 -15.75 -25.24 13.55
C THR A 85 -16.14 -25.91 14.87
N ARG A 86 -15.16 -26.12 15.77
CA ARG A 86 -15.41 -26.63 17.12
C ARG A 86 -16.03 -25.61 18.06
N PHE A 87 -16.00 -24.33 17.68
CA PHE A 87 -16.71 -23.25 18.36
C PHE A 87 -18.13 -23.06 17.80
N GLY A 88 -18.48 -23.74 16.70
CA GLY A 88 -19.80 -23.70 16.07
C GLY A 88 -19.87 -22.95 14.74
N ALA A 89 -18.75 -22.45 14.23
CA ALA A 89 -18.69 -21.89 12.89
C ALA A 89 -18.95 -22.99 11.84
N LYS A 90 -19.77 -22.69 10.84
CA LYS A 90 -20.16 -23.68 9.82
C LYS A 90 -19.43 -23.53 8.50
N GLY A 91 -19.07 -22.31 8.12
CA GLY A 91 -18.48 -22.05 6.81
C GLY A 91 -19.39 -22.44 5.63
N ASP A 92 -20.72 -22.42 5.82
CA ASP A 92 -21.72 -22.82 4.83
C ASP A 92 -22.19 -21.66 3.91
N GLY A 93 -21.66 -20.44 4.12
CA GLY A 93 -22.04 -19.24 3.39
C GLY A 93 -23.40 -18.66 3.78
N LEU A 94 -24.09 -19.23 4.75
CA LEU A 94 -25.44 -18.85 5.18
C LEU A 94 -25.48 -18.35 6.63
N GLN A 95 -24.90 -19.12 7.55
CA GLN A 95 -24.85 -18.78 8.97
C GLN A 95 -24.01 -17.54 9.22
N ASP A 96 -24.40 -16.74 10.21
CA ASP A 96 -23.54 -15.70 10.78
C ASP A 96 -22.51 -16.36 11.71
N ASP A 97 -21.28 -16.50 11.21
CA ASP A 97 -20.18 -17.16 11.91
C ASP A 97 -19.35 -16.21 12.79
N THR A 98 -19.73 -14.92 12.85
CA THR A 98 -18.96 -13.89 13.57
C THR A 98 -18.68 -14.26 15.01
N HIS A 99 -19.72 -14.66 15.77
CA HIS A 99 -19.57 -14.93 17.21
C HIS A 99 -18.70 -16.15 17.49
N PHE A 100 -18.77 -17.17 16.63
CA PHE A 100 -18.00 -18.40 16.80
C PHE A 100 -16.52 -18.18 16.52
N ILE A 101 -16.20 -17.43 15.47
CA ILE A 101 -14.82 -17.06 15.15
C ILE A 101 -14.27 -16.10 16.21
N GLN A 102 -15.08 -15.11 16.64
CA GLN A 102 -14.69 -14.18 17.69
C GLN A 102 -14.43 -14.90 19.02
N ALA A 103 -15.23 -15.92 19.38
CA ALA A 103 -15.01 -16.73 20.55
C ALA A 103 -13.67 -17.50 20.49
N ALA A 104 -13.33 -18.06 19.32
CA ALA A 104 -12.05 -18.71 19.10
C ALA A 104 -10.87 -17.71 19.26
N ILE A 105 -11.00 -16.50 18.70
CA ILE A 105 -10.00 -15.43 18.85
C ILE A 105 -9.78 -15.10 20.34
N MET A 106 -10.86 -14.88 21.09
CA MET A 106 -10.77 -14.51 22.50
C MET A 106 -10.23 -15.63 23.38
N ALA A 107 -10.55 -16.89 23.06
CA ALA A 107 -10.12 -18.06 23.82
C ALA A 107 -8.66 -18.50 23.50
N CYS A 108 -8.09 -18.04 22.39
CA CYS A 108 -6.78 -18.50 21.91
C CYS A 108 -5.66 -18.12 22.88
N PRO A 109 -4.91 -19.08 23.47
CA PRO A 109 -3.74 -18.77 24.29
C PRO A 109 -2.55 -18.33 23.41
N GLU A 110 -1.54 -17.75 24.05
CA GLU A 110 -0.27 -17.42 23.37
C GLU A 110 0.37 -18.66 22.73
N ASN A 111 1.17 -18.43 21.70
CA ASN A 111 1.84 -19.48 20.92
C ASN A 111 0.87 -20.54 20.36
N SER A 112 -0.34 -20.12 20.03
CA SER A 112 -1.38 -21.01 19.52
C SER A 112 -1.94 -20.50 18.20
N ARG A 113 -2.57 -21.40 17.47
CA ARG A 113 -3.16 -21.11 16.17
C ARG A 113 -4.69 -21.10 16.24
N ILE A 114 -5.32 -20.09 15.65
CA ILE A 114 -6.73 -20.10 15.26
C ILE A 114 -6.77 -20.58 13.83
N TYR A 115 -7.44 -21.68 13.57
CA TYR A 115 -7.50 -22.30 12.26
C TYR A 115 -8.90 -22.16 11.66
N ILE A 116 -8.96 -21.58 10.48
CA ILE A 116 -10.18 -21.41 9.69
C ILE A 116 -10.06 -22.35 8.49
N PRO A 117 -10.72 -23.53 8.52
CA PRO A 117 -10.67 -24.48 7.41
C PRO A 117 -11.44 -23.99 6.19
N ALA A 118 -11.28 -24.67 5.04
CA ALA A 118 -11.98 -24.37 3.81
C ALA A 118 -13.50 -24.25 4.02
N GLY A 119 -14.11 -23.20 3.48
CA GLY A 119 -15.54 -22.88 3.62
C GLY A 119 -15.79 -21.38 3.49
N THR A 120 -17.04 -20.96 3.35
CA THR A 120 -17.43 -19.54 3.28
C THR A 120 -18.10 -19.12 4.59
N TYR A 121 -17.37 -18.36 5.40
CA TYR A 121 -17.82 -17.87 6.70
C TYR A 121 -18.37 -16.46 6.57
N ARG A 122 -19.68 -16.29 6.84
CA ARG A 122 -20.31 -14.98 6.82
C ARG A 122 -20.02 -14.25 8.12
N ILE A 123 -19.46 -13.04 8.01
CA ILE A 123 -18.99 -12.28 9.17
C ILE A 123 -19.43 -10.80 9.10
N THR A 124 -19.48 -10.17 10.26
CA THR A 124 -19.45 -8.72 10.42
C THR A 124 -18.02 -8.28 10.74
N SER A 125 -17.80 -7.63 11.87
CA SER A 125 -16.45 -7.26 12.32
C SER A 125 -15.86 -8.33 13.25
N LEU A 126 -14.61 -8.70 13.00
CA LEU A 126 -13.81 -9.50 13.91
C LEU A 126 -12.76 -8.62 14.57
N PHE A 127 -12.69 -8.66 15.90
CA PHE A 127 -11.75 -7.90 16.71
C PHE A 127 -10.59 -8.78 17.12
N LEU A 128 -9.40 -8.37 16.72
CA LEU A 128 -8.15 -9.05 17.05
C LEU A 128 -7.78 -8.82 18.52
N LYS A 129 -7.00 -9.71 19.07
CA LYS A 129 -6.31 -9.54 20.35
C LYS A 129 -4.81 -9.78 20.15
N SER A 130 -3.99 -9.38 21.11
CA SER A 130 -2.54 -9.60 21.06
C SER A 130 -2.16 -11.07 21.12
N HIS A 131 -0.98 -11.39 20.58
CA HIS A 131 -0.33 -12.71 20.64
C HIS A 131 -1.14 -13.84 20.00
N ILE A 132 -1.66 -13.59 18.77
CA ILE A 132 -2.42 -14.60 18.02
C ILE A 132 -1.83 -14.89 16.65
N ARG A 133 -2.08 -16.12 16.19
CA ARG A 133 -1.77 -16.60 14.84
C ARG A 133 -3.08 -17.08 14.21
N LEU A 134 -3.59 -16.30 13.23
CA LEU A 134 -4.84 -16.61 12.52
C LEU A 134 -4.51 -17.18 11.16
N GLU A 135 -4.80 -18.45 10.93
CA GLU A 135 -4.59 -19.12 9.65
C GLU A 135 -5.90 -19.29 8.89
N LEU A 136 -5.90 -18.83 7.64
CA LEU A 136 -6.95 -19.11 6.67
C LEU A 136 -6.43 -20.18 5.71
N GLU A 137 -7.01 -21.39 5.77
CA GLU A 137 -6.69 -22.47 4.84
C GLU A 137 -7.02 -22.10 3.39
N GLU A 138 -6.39 -22.75 2.44
CA GLU A 138 -6.79 -22.65 1.03
C GLU A 138 -8.27 -23.02 0.88
N GLY A 139 -9.07 -22.16 0.23
CA GLY A 139 -10.52 -22.33 0.12
C GLY A 139 -11.32 -21.77 1.30
N ALA A 140 -10.69 -21.26 2.35
CA ALA A 140 -11.37 -20.49 3.39
C ALA A 140 -11.69 -19.07 2.90
N GLU A 141 -12.95 -18.65 3.03
CA GLU A 141 -13.38 -17.29 2.72
C GLU A 141 -14.08 -16.66 3.93
N LEU A 142 -13.52 -15.60 4.49
CA LEU A 142 -14.22 -14.69 5.41
C LEU A 142 -14.97 -13.66 4.57
N LYS A 143 -16.30 -13.77 4.50
CA LYS A 143 -17.15 -12.96 3.63
C LYS A 143 -18.05 -12.02 4.42
N ALA A 144 -17.87 -10.72 4.26
CA ALA A 144 -18.61 -9.74 5.01
C ALA A 144 -20.12 -9.73 4.66
N PHE A 145 -20.95 -9.43 5.66
CA PHE A 145 -22.32 -9.00 5.43
C PHE A 145 -22.36 -7.63 4.76
N LYS A 146 -23.49 -7.31 4.14
CA LYS A 146 -23.72 -5.99 3.50
C LYS A 146 -24.58 -5.06 4.34
N ASP A 147 -25.25 -5.60 5.35
CA ASP A 147 -26.19 -4.90 6.20
C ASP A 147 -25.45 -3.96 7.14
N ARG A 148 -25.52 -2.65 6.89
CA ARG A 148 -24.80 -1.60 7.67
C ARG A 148 -25.13 -1.66 9.16
N GLU A 149 -26.38 -1.98 9.51
CA GLU A 149 -26.87 -2.03 10.89
C GLU A 149 -26.21 -3.13 11.73
N LYS A 150 -25.58 -4.11 11.09
CA LYS A 150 -24.84 -5.19 11.78
C LYS A 150 -23.43 -4.77 12.22
N PHE A 151 -22.91 -3.65 11.71
CA PHE A 151 -21.56 -3.23 12.00
C PHE A 151 -21.50 -2.23 13.14
N PRO A 152 -20.62 -2.39 14.14
CA PRO A 152 -20.35 -1.36 15.13
C PRO A 152 -19.85 -0.07 14.46
N ILE A 153 -20.08 1.06 15.13
CA ILE A 153 -19.59 2.36 14.68
C ILE A 153 -18.47 2.79 15.62
N PHE A 154 -17.33 3.12 15.02
CA PHE A 154 -16.26 3.80 15.71
C PHE A 154 -16.55 5.30 15.75
N PRO A 155 -16.61 5.93 16.92
CA PRO A 155 -16.77 7.38 17.04
C PRO A 155 -15.53 8.09 16.48
N ALA A 156 -15.70 9.34 16.09
CA ALA A 156 -14.62 10.13 15.50
C ALA A 156 -13.44 10.28 16.46
N MET A 157 -13.71 10.88 17.60
CA MET A 157 -12.72 11.19 18.61
C MET A 157 -13.35 11.10 19.99
N LEU A 158 -12.62 10.53 20.95
CA LEU A 158 -12.96 10.52 22.35
C LEU A 158 -11.85 11.21 23.12
N GLU A 159 -12.20 12.18 23.95
CA GLU A 159 -11.30 12.84 24.87
C GLU A 159 -11.55 12.36 26.30
N SER A 160 -10.49 12.23 27.10
CA SER A 160 -10.63 11.95 28.52
C SER A 160 -11.20 13.18 29.27
N TYR A 161 -11.77 12.98 30.45
CA TYR A 161 -12.32 14.08 31.27
C TYR A 161 -11.28 15.12 31.72
N ASP A 162 -10.03 14.73 31.79
CA ASP A 162 -8.90 15.60 32.15
C ASP A 162 -8.19 16.19 30.93
N GLU A 163 -8.71 15.94 29.72
CA GLU A 163 -8.18 16.41 28.43
C GLU A 163 -6.73 16.00 28.16
N GLN A 164 -6.23 14.94 28.83
CA GLN A 164 -4.85 14.45 28.64
C GLN A 164 -4.75 13.38 27.57
N ASP A 165 -5.80 12.57 27.42
CA ASP A 165 -5.84 11.48 26.45
C ASP A 165 -6.90 11.71 25.38
N GLU A 166 -6.54 11.40 24.14
CA GLU A 166 -7.41 11.44 22.98
C GLU A 166 -7.33 10.11 22.24
N TYR A 167 -8.48 9.50 22.01
CA TYR A 167 -8.60 8.30 21.18
C TYR A 167 -9.31 8.63 19.88
N ASN A 168 -8.61 8.45 18.78
CA ASN A 168 -9.17 8.58 17.46
C ASN A 168 -9.48 7.18 16.90
N LEU A 169 -10.70 6.73 17.08
CA LEU A 169 -11.15 5.40 16.66
C LEU A 169 -11.71 5.39 15.25
N GLY A 170 -12.40 6.44 14.84
CA GLY A 170 -12.97 6.59 13.50
C GLY A 170 -12.22 7.63 12.68
N THR A 171 -11.85 7.29 11.44
CA THR A 171 -11.16 8.20 10.53
C THR A 171 -11.71 8.10 9.11
N TRP A 172 -11.79 9.25 8.43
CA TRP A 172 -12.14 9.31 7.02
C TRP A 172 -11.34 10.38 6.31
N GLU A 173 -10.58 9.97 5.29
CA GLU A 173 -9.73 10.87 4.50
C GLU A 173 -8.89 11.83 5.38
N GLY A 174 -8.19 11.28 6.37
CA GLY A 174 -7.28 12.00 7.25
C GLY A 174 -7.93 12.92 8.29
N ASN A 175 -9.24 12.84 8.49
CA ASN A 175 -9.98 13.55 9.53
C ASN A 175 -10.59 12.58 10.54
N PRO A 176 -10.70 12.96 11.83
CA PRO A 176 -11.40 12.16 12.83
C PRO A 176 -12.91 12.26 12.60
N LEU A 177 -13.48 11.25 11.95
CA LEU A 177 -14.90 11.20 11.59
C LEU A 177 -15.46 9.79 11.90
N PRO A 178 -16.76 9.69 12.25
CA PRO A 178 -17.39 8.40 12.54
C PRO A 178 -17.29 7.45 11.33
N MET A 179 -16.87 6.22 11.58
CA MET A 179 -16.86 5.17 10.54
C MET A 179 -17.39 3.85 11.10
N PHE A 180 -17.93 3.00 10.24
CA PHE A 180 -18.17 1.62 10.62
C PHE A 180 -16.85 0.93 10.92
N SER A 181 -16.82 0.09 11.95
CA SER A 181 -15.62 -0.69 12.29
C SER A 181 -15.14 -1.50 11.07
N GLY A 182 -13.85 -1.68 10.96
CA GLY A 182 -13.30 -2.55 9.91
C GLY A 182 -13.85 -3.97 9.98
N ILE A 183 -13.80 -4.69 8.89
CA ILE A 183 -14.25 -6.10 8.87
C ILE A 183 -13.29 -6.95 9.70
N ILE A 184 -11.99 -6.71 9.57
CA ILE A 184 -10.98 -7.20 10.50
C ILE A 184 -10.40 -5.98 11.23
N CYS A 185 -10.50 -5.95 12.56
CA CYS A 185 -10.11 -4.81 13.39
C CYS A 185 -9.10 -5.18 14.46
N GLY A 186 -8.11 -4.31 14.67
CA GLY A 186 -7.23 -4.34 15.84
C GLY A 186 -7.09 -2.93 16.44
N VAL A 187 -7.21 -2.81 17.75
CA VAL A 187 -6.97 -1.57 18.48
C VAL A 187 -6.07 -1.86 19.67
N ASN A 188 -4.92 -1.19 19.73
CA ASN A 188 -3.92 -1.41 20.79
C ASN A 188 -3.50 -2.89 20.95
N VAL A 189 -3.34 -3.61 19.83
CA VAL A 189 -2.89 -5.01 19.84
C VAL A 189 -1.47 -5.14 19.32
N GLU A 190 -0.76 -6.15 19.79
CA GLU A 190 0.60 -6.45 19.36
C GLU A 190 0.81 -7.95 19.08
N ASP A 191 1.84 -8.27 18.31
CA ASP A 191 2.25 -9.65 17.98
C ASP A 191 1.10 -10.44 17.35
N VAL A 192 0.61 -9.99 16.20
CA VAL A 192 -0.46 -10.66 15.45
C VAL A 192 0.04 -11.08 14.07
N ILE A 193 -0.17 -12.34 13.72
CA ILE A 193 0.08 -12.85 12.37
C ILE A 193 -1.23 -13.40 11.79
N ILE A 194 -1.65 -12.86 10.65
CA ILE A 194 -2.73 -13.40 9.83
C ILE A 194 -2.10 -13.97 8.58
N TYR A 195 -2.26 -15.26 8.33
CA TYR A 195 -1.55 -15.93 7.24
C TYR A 195 -2.37 -17.03 6.59
N GLY A 196 -1.85 -17.55 5.48
CA GLY A 196 -2.46 -18.65 4.75
C GLY A 196 -2.80 -18.29 3.31
N GLN A 197 -3.62 -19.13 2.67
CA GLN A 197 -4.01 -19.02 1.26
C GLN A 197 -5.50 -18.72 1.08
N GLY A 198 -6.20 -18.39 2.18
CA GLY A 198 -7.61 -18.03 2.15
C GLY A 198 -7.87 -16.58 1.72
N THR A 199 -9.13 -16.21 1.72
CA THR A 199 -9.63 -14.92 1.23
C THR A 199 -10.38 -14.16 2.32
N ILE A 200 -10.13 -12.87 2.44
CA ILE A 200 -10.95 -11.92 3.18
C ILE A 200 -11.68 -11.05 2.15
N ASN A 201 -13.00 -11.21 2.08
CA ASN A 201 -13.86 -10.61 1.07
C ASN A 201 -14.84 -9.62 1.71
N GLY A 202 -14.66 -8.32 1.42
CA GLY A 202 -15.57 -7.27 1.87
C GLY A 202 -16.95 -7.32 1.26
N ASN A 203 -17.13 -8.12 0.20
CA ASN A 203 -18.42 -8.37 -0.46
C ASN A 203 -19.16 -7.10 -0.91
N ALA A 204 -18.42 -5.97 -1.07
CA ALA A 204 -19.00 -4.70 -1.46
C ALA A 204 -19.38 -4.66 -2.94
N SER A 205 -20.42 -3.90 -3.25
CA SER A 205 -20.91 -3.71 -4.61
C SER A 205 -21.57 -2.34 -4.80
N LYS A 206 -21.91 -2.00 -6.06
CA LYS A 206 -22.64 -0.76 -6.41
C LYS A 206 -24.06 -0.69 -5.83
N ALA A 207 -24.61 -1.81 -5.41
CA ALA A 207 -25.94 -1.87 -4.80
C ALA A 207 -25.95 -1.66 -3.28
N ASP A 208 -24.76 -1.50 -2.66
CA ASP A 208 -24.60 -1.40 -1.20
C ASP A 208 -23.54 -0.39 -0.76
N TRP A 209 -22.34 -0.83 -0.43
CA TRP A 209 -21.29 0.02 0.08
C TRP A 209 -20.79 1.07 -0.93
N TRP A 210 -20.83 0.79 -2.23
CA TRP A 210 -20.39 1.71 -3.29
C TRP A 210 -21.51 2.58 -3.86
N ASP A 211 -22.73 2.47 -3.33
CA ASP A 211 -23.82 3.38 -3.67
C ASP A 211 -23.62 4.74 -2.94
N ASN A 212 -23.52 5.82 -3.72
CA ASN A 212 -23.25 7.17 -3.24
C ASN A 212 -22.05 7.24 -2.25
N PRO A 213 -20.84 6.83 -2.66
CA PRO A 213 -19.73 6.52 -1.76
C PRO A 213 -19.17 7.73 -0.99
N LYS A 214 -19.47 8.95 -1.41
CA LYS A 214 -19.05 10.19 -0.73
C LYS A 214 -20.05 10.70 0.31
N VAL A 215 -21.22 10.08 0.37
CA VAL A 215 -22.27 10.47 1.32
C VAL A 215 -22.16 9.63 2.59
N MET A 216 -21.92 10.28 3.71
CA MET A 216 -21.98 9.64 5.02
C MET A 216 -23.42 9.21 5.33
N ARG A 217 -23.62 7.93 5.59
CA ARG A 217 -24.90 7.36 6.07
C ARG A 217 -24.66 6.81 7.47
N THR A 218 -25.15 7.43 8.50
CA THR A 218 -24.89 7.10 9.90
C THR A 218 -23.40 7.23 10.25
N ALA A 219 -22.52 6.56 9.52
CA ALA A 219 -21.08 6.62 9.58
C ALA A 219 -20.46 6.41 8.18
N PHE A 220 -19.18 6.67 8.03
CA PHE A 220 -18.44 6.39 6.81
C PHE A 220 -18.21 4.87 6.63
N ARG A 221 -17.91 4.45 5.39
CA ARG A 221 -17.73 3.05 4.99
C ARG A 221 -16.58 2.40 5.78
N PRO A 222 -16.71 1.11 6.14
CA PRO A 222 -15.66 0.37 6.83
C PRO A 222 -14.44 0.15 5.92
N ARG A 223 -13.29 -0.13 6.54
CA ARG A 223 -12.11 -0.72 5.88
C ARG A 223 -12.24 -2.24 5.89
N LEU A 224 -11.59 -2.92 4.95
CA LEU A 224 -11.55 -4.39 5.00
C LEU A 224 -10.67 -4.88 6.14
N PHE A 225 -9.49 -4.28 6.29
CA PHE A 225 -8.58 -4.47 7.41
C PHE A 225 -8.23 -3.11 8.02
N PHE A 226 -8.50 -2.91 9.28
CA PHE A 226 -8.21 -1.67 10.01
C PHE A 226 -7.53 -1.97 11.34
N ILE A 227 -6.35 -1.41 11.53
CA ILE A 227 -5.64 -1.48 12.82
C ILE A 227 -5.23 -0.09 13.27
N SER A 228 -5.36 0.17 14.58
CA SER A 228 -5.07 1.46 15.19
C SER A 228 -4.20 1.29 16.43
N HIS A 229 -3.08 2.01 16.49
CA HIS A 229 -2.11 1.97 17.60
C HIS A 229 -1.61 0.54 17.90
N CYS A 230 -1.36 -0.22 16.84
CA CYS A 230 -0.90 -1.60 16.90
C CYS A 230 0.61 -1.70 16.65
N LYS A 231 1.20 -2.80 17.10
CA LYS A 231 2.63 -3.07 16.95
C LYS A 231 2.86 -4.52 16.55
N ASP A 232 3.88 -4.75 15.71
CA ASP A 232 4.30 -6.10 15.28
C ASP A 232 3.14 -6.90 14.68
N ILE A 233 2.64 -6.40 13.55
CA ILE A 233 1.53 -7.03 12.82
C ILE A 233 2.04 -7.53 11.46
N THR A 234 1.83 -8.80 11.19
CA THR A 234 2.21 -9.44 9.92
C THR A 234 1.00 -10.02 9.21
N LEU A 235 0.84 -9.69 7.94
CA LEU A 235 -0.09 -10.36 7.01
C LEU A 235 0.72 -11.13 5.97
N GLN A 236 0.44 -12.45 5.76
CA GLN A 236 1.21 -13.29 4.85
C GLN A 236 0.31 -14.15 3.97
N GLY A 237 0.41 -14.01 2.65
CA GLY A 237 -0.20 -14.90 1.66
C GLY A 237 -1.69 -14.73 1.39
N VAL A 238 -2.42 -14.09 2.29
CA VAL A 238 -3.88 -13.93 2.23
C VAL A 238 -4.32 -13.04 1.07
N ARG A 239 -5.46 -13.35 0.47
CA ARG A 239 -6.11 -12.53 -0.56
C ARG A 239 -7.16 -11.61 0.07
N PHE A 240 -7.13 -10.32 -0.27
CA PHE A 240 -8.11 -9.30 0.12
C PHE A 240 -8.85 -8.78 -1.11
N CYS A 241 -10.19 -8.74 -1.07
CA CYS A 241 -10.97 -8.30 -2.22
C CYS A 241 -12.31 -7.66 -1.86
N ASN A 242 -12.88 -6.92 -2.82
CA ASN A 242 -14.19 -6.27 -2.73
C ASN A 242 -14.37 -5.45 -1.45
N SER A 243 -13.37 -4.63 -1.12
CA SER A 243 -13.40 -3.78 0.07
C SER A 243 -14.51 -2.72 -0.01
N PRO A 244 -15.21 -2.42 1.08
CA PRO A 244 -16.16 -1.31 1.12
C PRO A 244 -15.53 0.07 0.86
N SER A 245 -14.28 0.27 1.26
CA SER A 245 -13.45 1.46 1.01
C SER A 245 -11.96 1.08 1.00
N TRP A 246 -11.01 1.88 1.51
CA TRP A 246 -9.60 1.50 1.59
C TRP A 246 -9.44 0.08 2.11
N THR A 247 -8.59 -0.73 1.47
CA THR A 247 -8.56 -2.17 1.73
C THR A 247 -7.78 -2.49 3.01
N LEU A 248 -6.51 -2.12 3.05
CA LEU A 248 -5.63 -2.32 4.20
C LEU A 248 -5.25 -0.96 4.77
N HIS A 249 -5.74 -0.62 5.96
CA HIS A 249 -5.53 0.68 6.57
C HIS A 249 -4.94 0.54 7.99
N PRO A 250 -3.62 0.40 8.11
CA PRO A 250 -2.95 0.58 9.39
C PRO A 250 -2.87 2.08 9.75
N TYR A 251 -3.19 2.40 10.99
CA TYR A 251 -3.33 3.76 11.50
C TYR A 251 -2.55 3.92 12.80
N PHE A 252 -1.62 4.88 12.88
CA PHE A 252 -0.72 5.10 14.02
C PHE A 252 -0.08 3.80 14.55
N SER A 253 0.39 2.95 13.67
CA SER A 253 0.91 1.62 14.00
C SER A 253 2.36 1.45 13.54
N ASN A 254 3.08 0.51 14.13
CA ASN A 254 4.49 0.32 13.82
C ASN A 254 4.90 -1.16 13.75
N GLN A 255 6.08 -1.41 13.13
CA GLN A 255 6.60 -2.76 12.91
C GLN A 255 5.61 -3.63 12.13
N LEU A 256 5.25 -3.18 10.92
CA LEU A 256 4.22 -3.81 10.09
C LEU A 256 4.86 -4.55 8.92
N ARG A 257 4.37 -5.74 8.61
CA ARG A 257 4.84 -6.55 7.49
C ARG A 257 3.66 -7.06 6.65
N PHE A 258 3.72 -6.78 5.36
CA PHE A 258 2.76 -7.24 4.36
C PHE A 258 3.50 -8.09 3.33
N VAL A 259 3.33 -9.41 3.37
CA VAL A 259 4.20 -10.35 2.66
C VAL A 259 3.40 -11.25 1.72
N GLY A 260 3.68 -11.18 0.43
CA GLY A 260 3.10 -12.07 -0.58
C GLY A 260 1.58 -12.03 -0.68
N LEU A 261 0.95 -10.93 -0.30
CA LEU A 261 -0.50 -10.75 -0.37
C LEU A 261 -0.99 -10.59 -1.80
N VAL A 262 -2.28 -10.82 -2.01
CA VAL A 262 -3.02 -10.42 -3.21
C VAL A 262 -4.12 -9.45 -2.80
N VAL A 263 -4.08 -8.23 -3.31
CA VAL A 263 -5.08 -7.18 -3.02
C VAL A 263 -5.77 -6.77 -4.32
N GLU A 264 -7.05 -7.07 -4.41
CA GLU A 264 -7.81 -6.91 -5.66
C GLU A 264 -9.18 -6.26 -5.41
N ASN A 265 -9.47 -5.21 -6.17
CA ASN A 265 -10.80 -4.62 -6.22
C ASN A 265 -11.16 -4.28 -7.67
N PRO A 266 -12.45 -4.26 -8.03
CA PRO A 266 -12.87 -3.86 -9.38
C PRO A 266 -12.32 -2.50 -9.79
N ALA A 267 -11.98 -2.33 -11.07
CA ALA A 267 -11.39 -1.10 -11.61
C ALA A 267 -12.30 0.13 -11.45
N ASP A 268 -13.59 -0.03 -11.25
CA ASP A 268 -14.60 1.02 -11.08
C ASP A 268 -15.14 1.11 -9.66
N SER A 269 -14.47 0.49 -8.69
CA SER A 269 -14.83 0.57 -7.28
C SER A 269 -14.29 1.85 -6.64
N PRO A 270 -15.12 2.59 -5.87
CA PRO A 270 -14.75 3.91 -5.37
C PRO A 270 -13.93 3.84 -4.08
N ASN A 271 -12.80 4.54 -4.04
CA ASN A 271 -11.92 4.67 -2.87
C ASN A 271 -11.49 3.31 -2.29
N THR A 272 -11.19 2.35 -3.15
CA THR A 272 -10.72 1.03 -2.78
C THR A 272 -9.21 0.91 -2.96
N ASP A 273 -8.50 1.92 -2.44
CA ASP A 273 -7.04 1.91 -2.35
C ASP A 273 -6.57 0.59 -1.73
N GLY A 274 -5.38 0.11 -2.11
CA GLY A 274 -4.90 -1.21 -1.69
C GLY A 274 -4.35 -1.21 -0.27
N LEU A 275 -3.37 -0.36 -0.01
CA LEU A 275 -2.72 -0.28 1.29
C LEU A 275 -2.40 1.19 1.63
N ASP A 276 -2.96 1.67 2.72
CA ASP A 276 -2.89 3.05 3.17
C ASP A 276 -2.21 3.15 4.55
N PRO A 277 -0.87 3.03 4.65
CA PRO A 277 -0.20 3.28 5.92
C PRO A 277 -0.37 4.75 6.29
N GLU A 278 -1.09 5.03 7.37
CA GLU A 278 -1.35 6.40 7.84
C GLU A 278 -0.69 6.63 9.19
N SER A 279 0.30 7.54 9.25
CA SER A 279 1.12 7.81 10.44
C SER A 279 1.75 6.53 11.02
N CYS A 280 2.27 5.68 10.13
CA CYS A 280 2.87 4.39 10.47
C CYS A 280 4.38 4.44 10.38
N LYS A 281 5.05 3.61 11.17
CA LYS A 281 6.51 3.53 11.21
C LYS A 281 7.00 2.09 11.05
N ASP A 282 8.18 1.94 10.40
CA ASP A 282 8.84 0.65 10.18
C ASP A 282 7.91 -0.34 9.48
N VAL A 283 7.57 -0.04 8.22
CA VAL A 283 6.63 -0.80 7.40
C VAL A 283 7.36 -1.49 6.25
N GLU A 284 7.26 -2.81 6.17
CA GLU A 284 7.75 -3.62 5.03
C GLU A 284 6.57 -4.13 4.18
N ILE A 285 6.62 -3.87 2.88
CA ILE A 285 5.65 -4.35 1.88
C ILE A 285 6.44 -5.16 0.86
N LEU A 286 6.29 -6.48 0.90
CA LEU A 286 7.16 -7.43 0.22
C LEU A 286 6.38 -8.40 -0.67
N GLY A 287 6.66 -8.40 -1.96
CA GLY A 287 6.11 -9.38 -2.90
C GLY A 287 4.59 -9.32 -3.07
N VAL A 288 3.96 -8.21 -2.73
CA VAL A 288 2.50 -8.04 -2.80
C VAL A 288 2.08 -7.74 -4.23
N ARG A 289 0.98 -8.35 -4.67
CA ARG A 289 0.30 -8.02 -5.92
C ARG A 289 -0.92 -7.16 -5.65
N PHE A 290 -0.98 -6.01 -6.29
CA PHE A 290 -2.14 -5.10 -6.30
C PHE A 290 -2.78 -5.06 -7.67
N SER A 291 -4.12 -5.11 -7.74
CA SER A 291 -4.90 -4.86 -8.96
C SER A 291 -6.18 -4.12 -8.58
N LEU A 292 -6.23 -2.82 -8.84
CA LEU A 292 -7.17 -1.93 -8.18
C LEU A 292 -7.77 -0.89 -9.13
N GLY A 293 -8.80 -0.19 -8.64
CA GLY A 293 -9.44 0.94 -9.31
C GLY A 293 -9.03 2.31 -8.74
N ASP A 294 -8.33 2.34 -7.60
CA ASP A 294 -7.77 3.55 -6.96
C ASP A 294 -6.26 3.34 -6.70
N ASP A 295 -5.60 4.10 -5.83
CA ASP A 295 -4.16 3.99 -5.59
C ASP A 295 -3.77 2.59 -5.05
N CYS A 296 -2.69 1.98 -5.59
CA CYS A 296 -2.24 0.66 -5.10
C CYS A 296 -1.68 0.74 -3.69
N ILE A 297 -0.77 1.69 -3.45
CA ILE A 297 -0.28 2.05 -2.12
C ILE A 297 -0.41 3.56 -1.99
N ALA A 298 -1.07 4.03 -0.92
CA ALA A 298 -1.19 5.45 -0.63
C ALA A 298 -0.71 5.76 0.79
N VAL A 299 0.53 6.24 0.90
CA VAL A 299 1.13 6.60 2.19
C VAL A 299 0.56 7.92 2.68
N LYS A 300 0.02 7.92 3.89
CA LYS A 300 -0.74 9.02 4.47
C LYS A 300 -0.22 9.39 5.87
N SER A 301 -0.60 10.58 6.36
CA SER A 301 -0.32 11.04 7.72
C SER A 301 -1.30 12.15 8.14
N GLY A 302 -2.57 11.99 7.80
CA GLY A 302 -3.66 12.88 8.17
C GLY A 302 -3.75 14.19 7.39
N LYS A 303 -4.84 14.91 7.61
CA LYS A 303 -5.00 16.31 7.20
C LYS A 303 -4.41 17.26 8.24
N ILE A 304 -4.50 18.58 7.99
CA ILE A 304 -3.75 19.59 8.76
C ILE A 304 -4.02 19.53 10.27
N TYR A 305 -5.25 19.23 10.70
CA TYR A 305 -5.57 19.09 12.12
C TYR A 305 -4.73 17.99 12.78
N MET A 306 -4.77 16.79 12.19
CA MET A 306 -4.03 15.62 12.69
C MET A 306 -2.51 15.85 12.62
N GLY A 307 -2.01 16.42 11.53
CA GLY A 307 -0.60 16.74 11.36
C GLY A 307 -0.08 17.71 12.41
N ARG A 308 -0.82 18.78 12.71
CA ARG A 308 -0.43 19.76 13.74
C ARG A 308 -0.49 19.21 15.16
N LYS A 309 -1.51 18.43 15.46
CA LYS A 309 -1.74 17.91 16.82
C LYS A 309 -0.76 16.79 17.14
N HIS A 310 -0.65 15.79 16.28
CA HIS A 310 0.10 14.57 16.55
C HIS A 310 1.53 14.60 16.02
N LYS A 311 1.82 15.35 14.96
CA LYS A 311 3.15 15.47 14.31
C LYS A 311 3.79 14.11 14.04
N THR A 312 2.99 13.13 13.62
CA THR A 312 3.42 11.76 13.39
C THR A 312 3.51 11.49 11.89
N PRO A 313 4.70 11.48 11.31
CA PRO A 313 4.89 11.12 9.91
C PRO A 313 4.65 9.63 9.69
N SER A 314 4.43 9.25 8.43
CA SER A 314 4.72 7.90 7.99
C SER A 314 6.20 7.78 7.68
N GLU A 315 6.90 6.85 8.33
CA GLU A 315 8.36 6.82 8.38
C GLU A 315 8.92 5.40 8.21
N ASN A 316 10.08 5.31 7.54
CA ASN A 316 10.79 4.06 7.31
C ASN A 316 9.92 3.02 6.61
N ILE A 317 9.44 3.36 5.42
CA ILE A 317 8.60 2.48 4.62
C ILE A 317 9.45 1.85 3.51
N HIS A 318 9.46 0.53 3.43
CA HIS A 318 10.19 -0.22 2.43
C HIS A 318 9.22 -1.07 1.59
N ILE A 319 9.13 -0.75 0.31
CA ILE A 319 8.28 -1.43 -0.68
C ILE A 319 9.20 -2.12 -1.68
N ARG A 320 9.14 -3.44 -1.76
CA ARG A 320 10.03 -4.18 -2.66
C ARG A 320 9.39 -5.43 -3.28
N GLN A 321 9.84 -5.77 -4.48
CA GLN A 321 9.41 -6.93 -5.25
C GLN A 321 7.88 -7.04 -5.42
N CYS A 322 7.20 -5.90 -5.43
CA CYS A 322 5.75 -5.81 -5.61
C CYS A 322 5.36 -5.66 -7.09
N LEU A 323 4.15 -6.10 -7.40
CA LEU A 323 3.49 -5.89 -8.69
C LEU A 323 2.27 -4.99 -8.48
N MET A 324 2.28 -3.80 -9.07
CA MET A 324 1.16 -2.88 -9.10
C MET A 324 0.54 -2.89 -10.49
N GLU A 325 -0.70 -3.34 -10.57
CA GLU A 325 -1.45 -3.42 -11.82
C GLU A 325 -2.72 -2.58 -11.73
N ASN A 326 -2.97 -1.79 -12.75
CA ASN A 326 -4.11 -0.87 -12.79
C ASN A 326 -4.01 0.19 -11.67
N GLY A 327 -5.08 0.88 -11.36
CA GLY A 327 -5.11 1.90 -10.31
C GLY A 327 -4.57 3.27 -10.71
N HIS A 328 -4.90 4.28 -9.89
CA HIS A 328 -4.56 5.68 -10.16
C HIS A 328 -3.10 6.04 -9.84
N GLY A 329 -2.46 5.31 -8.95
CA GLY A 329 -1.06 5.45 -8.62
C GLY A 329 -0.48 4.13 -8.12
N ALA A 330 0.72 3.74 -8.62
CA ALA A 330 1.40 2.56 -8.08
C ALA A 330 1.85 2.82 -6.65
N VAL A 331 2.54 3.95 -6.41
CA VAL A 331 2.87 4.45 -5.09
C VAL A 331 2.50 5.93 -5.01
N THR A 332 1.56 6.24 -4.14
CA THR A 332 1.04 7.59 -3.91
C THR A 332 1.48 8.10 -2.53
N LEU A 333 1.87 9.38 -2.44
CA LEU A 333 2.07 10.08 -1.18
C LEU A 333 0.99 11.15 -1.05
N GLY A 334 0.12 10.96 -0.08
CA GLY A 334 -1.04 11.84 0.12
C GLY A 334 -2.34 11.29 -0.49
N SER A 335 -3.33 12.17 -0.62
CA SER A 335 -3.36 13.63 -0.32
C SER A 335 -3.27 13.97 1.19
N GLU A 336 -3.65 13.08 2.07
CA GLU A 336 -3.61 13.20 3.53
C GLU A 336 -2.17 12.97 4.03
N MET A 337 -1.31 14.00 3.96
CA MET A 337 0.12 13.85 4.31
C MET A 337 0.62 15.00 5.21
N ALA A 338 -0.27 15.56 6.03
CA ALA A 338 0.03 16.72 6.86
C ALA A 338 1.03 16.44 8.01
N GLY A 339 1.20 15.19 8.43
CA GLY A 339 2.25 14.75 9.35
C GLY A 339 3.60 14.47 8.68
N GLY A 340 3.64 14.42 7.34
CA GLY A 340 4.85 14.13 6.55
C GLY A 340 5.01 12.67 6.16
N VAL A 341 5.93 12.43 5.22
CA VAL A 341 6.42 11.09 4.82
C VAL A 341 7.93 11.15 4.71
N VAL A 342 8.62 10.31 5.45
CA VAL A 342 10.07 10.37 5.60
C VAL A 342 10.68 8.98 5.43
N ASN A 343 11.81 8.88 4.72
CA ASN A 343 12.54 7.63 4.49
C ASN A 343 11.66 6.54 3.84
N LEU A 344 11.17 6.81 2.63
CA LEU A 344 10.45 5.82 1.83
C LEU A 344 11.36 5.30 0.72
N THR A 345 11.47 3.99 0.62
CA THR A 345 12.20 3.32 -0.47
C THR A 345 11.27 2.36 -1.21
N VAL A 346 11.24 2.50 -2.53
CA VAL A 346 10.55 1.60 -3.46
C VAL A 346 11.60 0.99 -4.38
N GLU A 347 11.74 -0.34 -4.36
CA GLU A 347 12.75 -1.01 -5.17
C GLU A 347 12.31 -2.35 -5.73
N ASP A 348 12.93 -2.73 -6.85
CA ASP A 348 12.72 -4.02 -7.49
C ASP A 348 11.23 -4.35 -7.74
N CYS A 349 10.43 -3.33 -8.12
CA CYS A 349 9.00 -3.45 -8.38
C CYS A 349 8.66 -3.35 -9.87
N ILE A 350 7.46 -3.83 -10.20
CA ILE A 350 6.88 -3.75 -11.56
C ILE A 350 5.56 -2.98 -11.46
N PHE A 351 5.42 -1.91 -12.28
CA PHE A 351 4.17 -1.16 -12.41
C PHE A 351 3.60 -1.35 -13.81
N ARG A 352 2.34 -1.74 -13.91
CA ARG A 352 1.67 -1.96 -15.20
C ARG A 352 0.31 -1.30 -15.23
N HIS A 353 0.02 -0.57 -16.31
CA HIS A 353 -1.30 0.02 -16.56
C HIS A 353 -1.81 0.95 -15.43
N THR A 354 -0.93 1.49 -14.60
CA THR A 354 -1.30 2.51 -13.61
C THR A 354 -1.34 3.89 -14.26
N ASP A 355 -2.18 4.79 -13.75
CA ASP A 355 -2.17 6.16 -14.26
C ASP A 355 -0.85 6.87 -13.94
N ARG A 356 -0.27 6.61 -12.76
CA ARG A 356 1.04 7.16 -12.34
C ARG A 356 1.88 6.07 -11.67
N GLY A 357 3.18 6.15 -11.87
CA GLY A 357 4.14 5.33 -11.12
C GLY A 357 4.32 5.88 -9.71
N LEU A 358 5.04 7.01 -9.56
CA LEU A 358 4.97 7.84 -8.36
C LEU A 358 3.88 8.90 -8.53
N ARG A 359 3.08 9.11 -7.48
CA ARG A 359 2.06 10.14 -7.44
C ARG A 359 2.10 10.92 -6.14
N ILE A 360 2.73 12.10 -6.11
CA ILE A 360 2.66 13.00 -4.96
C ILE A 360 1.48 13.95 -5.11
N LYS A 361 0.58 13.95 -4.11
CA LYS A 361 -0.61 14.79 -4.03
C LYS A 361 -0.50 15.70 -2.81
N THR A 362 0.02 16.92 -2.99
CA THR A 362 0.09 17.92 -1.93
C THR A 362 -0.41 19.28 -2.39
N ARG A 363 -0.50 20.23 -1.48
CA ARG A 363 -0.96 21.59 -1.77
C ARG A 363 -0.75 22.53 -0.59
N ARG A 364 -0.84 23.84 -0.83
CA ARG A 364 -1.02 24.82 0.24
C ARG A 364 -2.19 24.38 1.16
N GLY A 365 -2.04 24.53 2.44
CA GLY A 365 -3.01 24.08 3.44
C GLY A 365 -2.74 22.69 4.01
N ARG A 366 -1.71 21.97 3.57
CA ARG A 366 -1.30 20.70 4.22
C ARG A 366 -0.55 20.90 5.52
N GLY A 367 0.12 22.02 5.70
CA GLY A 367 0.83 22.37 6.93
C GLY A 367 2.34 22.29 6.81
N LYS A 368 3.05 22.96 7.69
CA LYS A 368 4.52 22.98 7.73
C LYS A 368 5.15 21.66 8.15
N ASP A 369 4.40 20.81 8.85
CA ASP A 369 4.82 19.46 9.24
C ASP A 369 4.60 18.44 8.10
N ALA A 370 3.96 18.84 7.01
CA ALA A 370 3.82 18.09 5.77
C ALA A 370 5.15 18.04 5.00
N ILE A 371 6.12 17.33 5.55
CA ILE A 371 7.48 17.22 5.01
C ILE A 371 7.63 15.90 4.27
N LEU A 372 7.93 15.97 2.97
CA LEU A 372 8.35 14.81 2.18
C LEU A 372 9.88 14.81 2.09
N SER A 373 10.54 13.78 2.60
CA SER A 373 12.00 13.73 2.67
C SER A 373 12.56 12.33 2.49
N ASN A 374 13.67 12.20 1.80
CA ASN A 374 14.35 10.93 1.53
C ASN A 374 13.43 9.89 0.84
N ILE A 375 12.88 10.29 -0.31
CA ILE A 375 12.02 9.44 -1.13
C ILE A 375 12.88 8.84 -2.24
N THR A 376 13.01 7.52 -2.29
CA THR A 376 13.86 6.82 -3.25
C THR A 376 13.05 5.77 -4.02
N PHE A 377 13.17 5.82 -5.35
CA PHE A 377 12.63 4.81 -6.27
C PHE A 377 13.80 4.26 -7.09
N ARG A 378 14.03 2.96 -7.04
CA ARG A 378 15.15 2.34 -7.76
C ARG A 378 14.84 0.96 -8.33
N ASN A 379 15.53 0.61 -9.41
CA ASN A 379 15.43 -0.71 -10.07
C ASN A 379 14.00 -1.06 -10.47
N LEU A 380 13.27 -0.15 -11.12
CA LEU A 380 11.86 -0.33 -11.46
C LEU A 380 11.64 -0.61 -12.94
N THR A 381 10.63 -1.43 -13.25
CA THR A 381 10.06 -1.55 -14.59
C THR A 381 8.64 -0.97 -14.60
N LEU A 382 8.40 -0.01 -15.47
CA LEU A 382 7.09 0.58 -15.70
C LEU A 382 6.65 0.26 -17.13
N ASP A 383 5.45 -0.25 -17.31
CA ASP A 383 4.91 -0.58 -18.61
C ASP A 383 3.47 -0.10 -18.75
N HIS A 384 3.15 0.62 -19.84
CA HIS A 384 1.84 1.25 -20.08
C HIS A 384 1.38 2.17 -18.92
N VAL A 385 2.30 2.88 -18.27
CA VAL A 385 1.98 3.90 -17.26
C VAL A 385 1.70 5.23 -17.96
N MET A 386 0.61 5.91 -17.58
CA MET A 386 0.22 7.16 -18.23
C MET A 386 1.29 8.25 -18.06
N THR A 387 1.75 8.48 -16.81
CA THR A 387 2.87 9.37 -16.48
C THR A 387 3.71 8.72 -15.37
N PRO A 388 4.96 8.29 -15.64
CA PRO A 388 5.80 7.59 -14.65
C PRO A 388 6.00 8.33 -13.35
N LEU A 389 6.29 9.64 -13.39
CA LEU A 389 6.68 10.40 -12.20
C LEU A 389 5.87 11.69 -12.11
N VAL A 390 5.08 11.85 -11.05
CA VAL A 390 4.23 13.04 -10.84
C VAL A 390 4.41 13.60 -9.45
N VAL A 391 4.82 14.86 -9.35
CA VAL A 391 4.78 15.66 -8.12
C VAL A 391 3.84 16.83 -8.38
N ASN A 392 2.75 16.91 -7.62
CA ASN A 392 1.73 17.94 -7.78
C ASN A 392 1.49 18.66 -6.45
N ALA A 393 2.00 19.90 -6.34
CA ALA A 393 1.79 20.77 -5.18
C ALA A 393 0.54 21.68 -5.32
N PHE A 394 -0.37 21.36 -6.24
CA PHE A 394 -1.62 22.09 -6.50
C PHE A 394 -2.84 21.15 -6.57
N TYR A 395 -2.82 20.07 -5.81
CA TYR A 395 -3.88 19.06 -5.85
C TYR A 395 -5.24 19.63 -5.46
N PHE A 396 -6.29 19.38 -6.26
CA PHE A 396 -7.56 20.08 -6.17
C PHE A 396 -8.76 19.29 -5.59
N CYS A 397 -8.61 18.03 -5.25
CA CYS A 397 -9.77 17.18 -4.90
C CYS A 397 -10.42 17.45 -3.54
N ASP A 398 -9.82 18.27 -2.70
CA ASP A 398 -10.48 18.72 -1.45
C ASP A 398 -11.55 19.79 -1.72
N PRO A 399 -12.48 20.03 -0.80
CA PRO A 399 -13.54 21.04 -0.98
C PRO A 399 -13.03 22.45 -1.29
N ASP A 400 -11.87 22.85 -0.74
CA ASP A 400 -11.20 24.13 -0.99
C ASP A 400 -10.09 24.04 -2.05
N GLY A 401 -9.89 22.87 -2.66
CA GLY A 401 -8.78 22.58 -3.58
C GLY A 401 -8.77 23.44 -4.84
N LYS A 402 -9.92 23.92 -5.31
CA LYS A 402 -10.05 24.80 -6.47
C LYS A 402 -10.03 26.30 -6.14
N THR A 403 -9.78 26.67 -4.91
CA THR A 403 -9.65 28.08 -4.52
C THR A 403 -8.41 28.72 -5.13
N ARG A 404 -8.44 30.06 -5.30
CA ARG A 404 -7.28 30.83 -5.74
C ARG A 404 -6.06 30.60 -4.84
N TYR A 405 -6.24 30.46 -3.53
CA TYR A 405 -5.15 30.16 -2.60
C TYR A 405 -4.39 28.88 -2.96
N VAL A 406 -5.11 27.82 -3.27
CA VAL A 406 -4.50 26.52 -3.62
C VAL A 406 -3.93 26.54 -5.05
N GLN A 407 -4.65 27.13 -6.02
CA GLN A 407 -4.32 26.99 -7.44
C GLN A 407 -3.43 28.10 -8.02
N SER A 408 -3.23 29.23 -7.32
CA SER A 408 -2.39 30.32 -7.82
C SER A 408 -0.93 29.86 -8.04
N ARG A 409 -0.38 30.26 -9.17
CA ARG A 409 1.03 30.11 -9.50
C ARG A 409 1.89 31.31 -9.04
N ASP A 410 1.26 32.35 -8.49
CA ASP A 410 1.95 33.44 -7.82
C ASP A 410 2.42 33.01 -6.43
N PRO A 411 3.58 33.51 -5.96
CA PRO A 411 4.08 33.16 -4.63
C PRO A 411 3.20 33.76 -3.52
N TYR A 412 3.02 33.01 -2.45
CA TYR A 412 2.42 33.44 -1.20
C TYR A 412 3.49 33.45 -0.09
N PRO A 413 3.27 34.17 1.02
CA PRO A 413 4.15 34.04 2.18
C PRO A 413 4.21 32.58 2.67
N VAL A 414 5.41 32.10 2.98
CA VAL A 414 5.59 30.80 3.64
C VAL A 414 5.05 30.91 5.07
N ASP A 415 4.11 30.05 5.42
CA ASP A 415 3.45 30.06 6.71
C ASP A 415 3.21 28.63 7.26
N GLU A 416 2.49 28.54 8.38
CA GLU A 416 2.13 27.28 9.05
C GLU A 416 1.36 26.30 8.19
N ARG A 417 0.91 26.68 6.99
CA ARG A 417 0.13 25.85 6.07
C ARG A 417 0.92 25.41 4.85
N THR A 418 2.17 25.84 4.73
CA THR A 418 3.01 25.57 3.56
C THR A 418 3.73 24.23 3.69
N PRO A 419 3.48 23.23 2.80
CA PRO A 419 4.18 21.95 2.82
C PRO A 419 5.60 22.07 2.28
N VAL A 420 6.45 21.10 2.62
CA VAL A 420 7.85 21.06 2.23
C VAL A 420 8.15 19.77 1.47
N ILE A 421 8.72 19.86 0.28
CA ILE A 421 9.21 18.72 -0.49
C ILE A 421 10.72 18.85 -0.61
N ARG A 422 11.44 17.92 -0.01
CA ARG A 422 12.90 17.90 0.01
C ARG A 422 13.45 17.06 -1.12
N LYS A 423 14.33 16.13 -0.80
CA LYS A 423 15.05 15.31 -1.77
C LYS A 423 14.25 14.09 -2.23
N MET A 424 14.22 13.90 -3.55
CA MET A 424 13.72 12.70 -4.22
C MET A 424 14.77 12.14 -5.16
N THR A 425 14.95 10.83 -5.15
CA THR A 425 15.92 10.12 -6.01
C THR A 425 15.23 9.02 -6.80
N PHE A 426 15.45 9.02 -8.10
CA PHE A 426 14.95 8.01 -9.05
C PHE A 426 16.14 7.40 -9.76
N GLU A 427 16.30 6.08 -9.69
CA GLU A 427 17.51 5.41 -10.17
C GLU A 427 17.20 4.08 -10.85
N ASN A 428 17.86 3.82 -11.98
CA ASN A 428 17.76 2.54 -12.71
C ASN A 428 16.32 2.17 -13.06
N MET A 429 15.62 3.04 -13.78
CA MET A 429 14.22 2.81 -14.16
C MET A 429 14.09 2.64 -15.67
N THR A 430 13.30 1.65 -16.07
CA THR A 430 12.90 1.44 -17.46
C THR A 430 11.39 1.64 -17.59
N CYS A 431 10.99 2.67 -18.34
CA CYS A 431 9.60 3.04 -18.55
C CYS A 431 9.28 2.85 -20.04
N THR A 432 8.45 1.86 -20.35
CA THR A 432 8.05 1.54 -21.72
C THR A 432 6.57 1.80 -21.94
N ASN A 433 6.19 2.09 -23.18
CA ASN A 433 4.80 2.29 -23.58
C ASN A 433 4.07 3.35 -22.73
N CYS A 434 4.78 4.42 -22.30
CA CYS A 434 4.16 5.54 -21.60
C CYS A 434 3.19 6.30 -22.51
N HIS A 435 2.33 7.14 -21.95
CA HIS A 435 1.27 7.77 -22.75
C HIS A 435 1.29 9.29 -22.73
N VAL A 436 1.22 9.90 -21.54
CA VAL A 436 0.89 11.34 -21.38
C VAL A 436 2.14 12.21 -21.32
N ALA A 437 3.03 11.95 -20.38
CA ALA A 437 4.27 12.69 -20.19
C ALA A 437 5.35 11.79 -19.59
N ALA A 438 6.62 12.14 -19.82
CA ALA A 438 7.75 11.45 -19.19
C ALA A 438 7.79 11.67 -17.68
N ALA A 439 7.62 12.92 -17.26
CA ALA A 439 7.47 13.32 -15.87
C ALA A 439 6.73 14.65 -15.77
N TYR A 440 6.11 14.90 -14.62
CA TYR A 440 5.44 16.17 -14.33
C TYR A 440 5.73 16.59 -12.88
N PHE A 441 6.64 17.55 -12.70
CA PHE A 441 7.04 18.06 -11.40
C PHE A 441 6.59 19.51 -11.25
N ASP A 442 5.64 19.77 -10.36
CA ASP A 442 5.01 21.07 -10.17
C ASP A 442 5.04 21.49 -8.70
N GLY A 443 6.14 22.16 -8.30
CA GLY A 443 6.37 22.67 -6.95
C GLY A 443 5.72 24.03 -6.72
N LEU A 444 5.63 24.46 -5.45
CA LEU A 444 5.16 25.78 -5.06
C LEU A 444 6.24 26.84 -5.37
N PRO A 445 5.87 28.03 -5.85
CA PRO A 445 6.85 29.10 -6.14
C PRO A 445 7.52 29.65 -4.87
N GLU A 446 6.82 29.70 -3.74
CA GLU A 446 7.33 30.18 -2.44
C GLU A 446 8.10 29.11 -1.67
N GLN A 447 7.86 27.83 -1.92
CA GLN A 447 8.53 26.69 -1.29
C GLN A 447 8.84 25.65 -2.37
N LYS A 448 9.92 25.88 -3.10
CA LYS A 448 10.35 25.00 -4.19
C LYS A 448 10.65 23.59 -3.69
N ILE A 449 10.54 22.61 -4.57
CA ILE A 449 11.10 21.28 -4.34
C ILE A 449 12.63 21.43 -4.22
N GLU A 450 13.23 20.96 -3.13
CA GLU A 450 14.66 21.20 -2.87
C GLU A 450 15.54 20.51 -3.91
N GLU A 451 15.39 19.19 -4.12
CA GLU A 451 16.23 18.44 -5.06
C GLU A 451 15.48 17.27 -5.69
N ILE A 452 15.62 17.11 -7.01
CA ILE A 452 15.19 15.93 -7.77
C ILE A 452 16.41 15.37 -8.51
N VAL A 453 16.71 14.09 -8.26
CA VAL A 453 17.79 13.36 -8.94
C VAL A 453 17.20 12.24 -9.77
N LEU A 454 17.42 12.25 -11.07
CA LEU A 454 17.09 11.17 -11.99
C LEU A 454 18.40 10.58 -12.52
N LYS A 455 18.59 9.25 -12.36
CA LYS A 455 19.82 8.58 -12.76
C LYS A 455 19.54 7.24 -13.46
N ASN A 456 20.17 7.01 -14.60
CA ASN A 456 20.01 5.80 -15.42
C ASN A 456 18.52 5.50 -15.71
N ILE A 457 17.81 6.43 -16.33
CA ILE A 457 16.38 6.30 -16.63
C ILE A 457 16.16 6.31 -18.14
N THR A 458 15.40 5.35 -18.63
CA THR A 458 14.93 5.29 -20.01
C THR A 458 13.41 5.37 -20.06
N ILE A 459 12.88 6.27 -20.91
CA ILE A 459 11.44 6.46 -21.09
C ILE A 459 11.11 6.42 -22.58
N SER A 460 10.12 5.62 -22.95
CA SER A 460 9.57 5.53 -24.30
C SER A 460 8.05 5.47 -24.27
N TYR A 461 7.44 5.88 -25.40
CA TYR A 461 5.99 5.99 -25.50
C TYR A 461 5.38 4.85 -26.29
N ALA A 462 4.11 4.58 -26.03
CA ALA A 462 3.30 3.63 -26.79
C ALA A 462 3.14 4.10 -28.25
N GLU A 463 2.98 3.16 -29.16
CA GLU A 463 2.70 3.47 -30.57
C GLU A 463 1.44 4.32 -30.72
N ASN A 464 0.38 3.96 -29.99
CA ASN A 464 -0.90 4.66 -29.94
C ASN A 464 -1.16 5.20 -28.51
N PRO A 465 -0.52 6.31 -28.12
CA PRO A 465 -0.61 6.81 -26.76
C PRO A 465 -1.98 7.45 -26.48
N LYS A 466 -2.42 7.33 -25.25
CA LYS A 466 -3.60 8.04 -24.75
C LYS A 466 -3.25 9.51 -24.51
N CYS A 467 -4.22 10.40 -24.69
CA CYS A 467 -4.11 11.82 -24.38
C CYS A 467 -4.91 12.12 -23.10
N ASP A 468 -4.24 12.61 -22.05
CA ASP A 468 -4.89 12.97 -20.79
C ASP A 468 -4.07 14.02 -20.01
N VAL A 469 -4.57 14.46 -18.84
CA VAL A 469 -3.85 15.36 -17.95
C VAL A 469 -2.79 14.62 -17.14
N PRO A 470 -1.54 15.11 -17.05
CA PRO A 470 -0.50 14.48 -16.25
C PRO A 470 -0.75 14.61 -14.74
N ALA A 471 -1.44 15.66 -14.29
CA ALA A 471 -1.68 15.95 -12.87
C ALA A 471 -3.07 16.54 -12.63
N MET A 472 -3.61 16.33 -11.42
CA MET A 472 -4.92 16.82 -10.99
C MET A 472 -4.80 18.22 -10.36
N SER A 473 -4.62 19.25 -11.18
CA SER A 473 -4.65 20.67 -10.80
C SER A 473 -5.32 21.50 -11.88
N GLU A 474 -5.79 22.70 -11.53
CA GLU A 474 -6.43 23.61 -12.50
C GLU A 474 -5.40 24.12 -13.51
N GLY A 475 -5.84 24.32 -14.76
CA GLY A 475 -5.02 24.87 -15.84
C GLY A 475 -3.98 23.90 -16.40
N VAL A 476 -4.05 22.61 -16.08
CA VAL A 476 -3.21 21.59 -16.71
C VAL A 476 -3.90 21.09 -17.96
N GLU A 477 -3.23 21.27 -19.10
CA GLU A 477 -3.74 20.81 -20.38
C GLU A 477 -3.49 19.32 -20.60
N LYS A 478 -4.37 18.69 -21.37
CA LYS A 478 -4.16 17.32 -21.83
C LYS A 478 -2.95 17.27 -22.75
N SER A 479 -2.16 16.25 -22.60
CA SER A 479 -0.99 15.99 -23.44
C SER A 479 -0.88 14.51 -23.81
N SER A 480 -0.09 14.27 -24.83
CA SER A 480 0.33 12.95 -25.28
C SER A 480 1.80 13.05 -25.65
N ARG A 481 2.62 12.07 -25.28
CA ARG A 481 4.07 12.04 -25.56
C ARG A 481 4.82 13.31 -25.14
N ARG A 482 4.35 14.03 -24.12
CA ARG A 482 5.06 15.20 -23.61
C ARG A 482 6.37 14.78 -22.98
N GLY A 483 7.43 15.56 -23.19
CA GLY A 483 8.69 15.40 -22.47
C GLY A 483 8.53 15.59 -20.96
N MET A 484 9.58 15.89 -20.26
CA MET A 484 9.58 16.17 -18.83
C MET A 484 9.19 17.64 -18.60
N PHE A 485 8.20 17.90 -17.75
CA PHE A 485 7.83 19.23 -17.29
C PHE A 485 8.27 19.43 -15.83
N VAL A 486 9.03 20.49 -15.57
CA VAL A 486 9.60 20.78 -14.24
C VAL A 486 9.37 22.25 -13.88
N ARG A 487 8.62 22.49 -12.81
CA ARG A 487 8.37 23.84 -12.31
C ARG A 487 8.68 23.97 -10.81
N ASN A 488 9.35 25.09 -10.45
CA ASN A 488 9.66 25.44 -9.07
C ASN A 488 10.47 24.34 -8.33
N VAL A 489 11.61 23.99 -8.86
CA VAL A 489 12.59 23.05 -8.31
C VAL A 489 13.90 23.79 -8.10
N SER A 490 14.50 23.70 -6.92
CA SER A 490 15.77 24.37 -6.66
C SER A 490 16.94 23.68 -7.37
N HIS A 491 17.01 22.35 -7.31
CA HIS A 491 18.07 21.60 -7.98
C HIS A 491 17.53 20.37 -8.71
N LEU A 492 17.71 20.33 -10.02
CA LEU A 492 17.40 19.19 -10.89
C LEU A 492 18.69 18.56 -11.40
N VAL A 493 18.88 17.28 -11.15
CA VAL A 493 20.02 16.49 -11.66
C VAL A 493 19.48 15.41 -12.60
N LEU A 494 19.97 15.42 -13.83
CA LEU A 494 19.68 14.43 -14.88
C LEU A 494 21.00 13.73 -15.22
N ASP A 495 21.16 12.48 -14.81
CA ASP A 495 22.35 11.66 -15.00
C ASP A 495 21.99 10.43 -15.83
N HIS A 496 22.41 10.36 -17.10
CA HIS A 496 22.06 9.29 -18.04
C HIS A 496 20.54 9.11 -18.17
N VAL A 497 19.80 10.18 -18.45
CA VAL A 497 18.35 10.16 -18.68
C VAL A 497 18.06 10.24 -20.17
N SER A 498 17.36 9.25 -20.70
CA SER A 498 16.97 9.18 -22.11
C SER A 498 15.45 9.13 -22.25
N ILE A 499 14.90 10.06 -23.05
CA ILE A 499 13.48 10.09 -23.43
C ILE A 499 13.43 9.94 -24.95
N SER A 500 12.65 9.00 -25.45
CA SER A 500 12.53 8.73 -26.89
C SER A 500 11.07 8.69 -27.34
N GLY A 501 10.80 9.31 -28.49
CA GLY A 501 9.46 9.38 -29.09
C GLY A 501 8.54 10.44 -28.50
N GLN A 502 9.09 11.41 -27.75
CA GLN A 502 8.34 12.57 -27.26
C GLN A 502 7.95 13.52 -28.40
N GLU A 503 6.89 14.28 -28.18
CA GLU A 503 6.47 15.41 -29.00
C GLU A 503 6.90 16.71 -28.29
N GLY A 504 7.58 17.60 -29.01
CA GLY A 504 8.14 18.85 -28.48
C GLY A 504 9.48 18.65 -27.75
N GLU A 505 9.79 19.56 -26.82
CA GLU A 505 11.05 19.55 -26.10
C GLU A 505 11.12 18.40 -25.10
N PRO A 506 12.28 17.73 -24.97
CA PRO A 506 12.45 16.66 -23.99
C PRO A 506 12.37 17.14 -22.55
N LEU A 507 12.70 18.41 -22.30
CA LEU A 507 12.69 19.05 -20.97
C LEU A 507 12.16 20.49 -21.07
N GLU A 508 11.08 20.77 -20.36
CA GLU A 508 10.54 22.12 -20.14
C GLU A 508 10.77 22.53 -18.68
N THR A 509 11.38 23.69 -18.43
CA THR A 509 11.65 24.18 -17.07
C THR A 509 11.07 25.57 -16.83
N ILE A 510 10.47 25.80 -15.65
CA ILE A 510 9.97 27.10 -15.20
C ILE A 510 10.38 27.28 -13.72
N GLY A 511 11.11 28.35 -13.42
CA GLY A 511 11.49 28.66 -12.04
C GLY A 511 12.43 27.62 -11.39
N VAL A 512 13.23 26.92 -12.20
CA VAL A 512 14.27 26.00 -11.74
C VAL A 512 15.57 26.75 -11.53
N ASP A 513 16.18 26.66 -10.33
CA ASP A 513 17.35 27.46 -10.00
C ASP A 513 18.64 26.87 -10.59
N LYS A 514 18.76 25.55 -10.56
CA LYS A 514 19.92 24.84 -11.11
C LYS A 514 19.52 23.56 -11.83
N VAL A 515 20.05 23.36 -13.02
CA VAL A 515 19.92 22.12 -13.79
C VAL A 515 21.32 21.56 -14.05
N GLU A 516 21.57 20.32 -13.65
CA GLU A 516 22.77 19.55 -14.00
C GLU A 516 22.39 18.40 -14.93
N VAL A 517 23.03 18.36 -16.10
CA VAL A 517 22.87 17.24 -17.04
C VAL A 517 24.22 16.54 -17.17
N ARG A 518 24.21 15.24 -16.99
CA ARG A 518 25.37 14.36 -17.18
C ARG A 518 24.98 13.29 -18.19
N GLU A 519 25.78 13.19 -19.27
CA GLU A 519 25.60 12.24 -20.37
C GLU A 519 26.27 10.89 -20.05
#